data_20c8b99fbed4cd59ac0ecf80c8c8f506
#
_entry.id   20c8b99fbed4cd59ac0ecf80c8c8f506
#
_cell.length_a   1.000
_cell.length_b   1.000
_cell.length_c   1.000
_cell.angle_alpha   90.00
_cell.angle_beta   90.00
_cell.angle_gamma   90.00
#
_symmetry.space_group_name_H-M   'P 1'
#
loop_
_entity.id
_entity.type
_entity.pdbx_description
1 polymer ?
#
loop_
_entity_poly.entity_id
_entity_poly.type
_entity_poly.pdbx_seq_one_letter_code
_entity_poly.pdbx_strand_id
1 'polypeptide(L)'
;MIFIIFVPIGVFCFDRPLTIPYGESANIPLALVKDVMGVQEFHSYNITWWFNQLIIILWLVFPVLFWMINNKYLRWIVLPVSMIIFRTHELAFVLGIYLAQYQGVIDVIIRKMSKRGLLVLLTVMFVGLCVNRECAMVGRMAGIYADPYIAFLLACMVAIMIKKMHYLMPLMAYLGKHSMNMYMVHTFIFAYFFHNFIYSFQYPIFIFLALLLSSLGVSVVLEILKTKLKFYVLVSRITNKLSA
;
A
#
# COMPACT_ATOMS: atom_id res chain seq x y z
N MET A 1 -3.61 17.30 1.45
CA MET A 1 -2.47 18.03 2.03
C MET A 1 -1.16 17.76 1.29
N ILE A 2 -0.72 16.51 1.08
CA ILE A 2 0.52 16.18 0.35
C ILE A 2 0.52 16.81 -1.05
N PHE A 3 -0.56 16.67 -1.80
CA PHE A 3 -0.73 17.29 -3.11
C PHE A 3 -0.47 18.81 -3.09
N ILE A 4 -1.12 19.52 -2.15
CA ILE A 4 -1.02 21.00 -2.02
C ILE A 4 0.41 21.45 -1.70
N ILE A 5 1.21 20.60 -1.07
CA ILE A 5 2.60 20.92 -0.71
C ILE A 5 3.56 20.52 -1.81
N PHE A 6 3.48 19.27 -2.29
CA PHE A 6 4.50 18.71 -3.17
C PHE A 6 4.38 19.13 -4.63
N VAL A 7 3.18 19.43 -5.11
CA VAL A 7 3.00 19.93 -6.48
C VAL A 7 3.62 21.32 -6.66
N PRO A 8 3.32 22.33 -5.81
CA PRO A 8 4.02 23.61 -5.89
C PRO A 8 5.53 23.50 -5.71
N ILE A 9 6.00 22.70 -4.74
CA ILE A 9 7.44 22.48 -4.56
C ILE A 9 8.07 21.91 -5.83
N GLY A 10 7.44 20.92 -6.48
CA GLY A 10 7.92 20.37 -7.74
C GLY A 10 8.01 21.38 -8.85
N VAL A 11 6.96 22.20 -8.99
CA VAL A 11 6.91 23.22 -10.05
C VAL A 11 7.90 24.35 -9.81
N PHE A 12 8.00 24.87 -8.59
CA PHE A 12 8.79 26.09 -8.33
C PHE A 12 10.23 25.82 -7.88
N CYS A 13 10.51 24.67 -7.27
CA CYS A 13 11.83 24.38 -6.71
C CYS A 13 12.62 23.32 -7.49
N PHE A 14 11.93 22.44 -8.23
CA PHE A 14 12.54 21.30 -8.91
C PHE A 14 12.29 21.28 -10.42
N ASP A 15 11.84 22.39 -10.98
CA ASP A 15 11.62 22.57 -12.43
C ASP A 15 10.83 21.42 -13.08
N ARG A 16 9.78 20.96 -12.37
CA ARG A 16 8.86 19.93 -12.83
C ARG A 16 7.50 20.53 -13.20
N PRO A 17 7.35 21.12 -14.40
CA PRO A 17 6.11 21.75 -14.80
C PRO A 17 4.96 20.73 -14.91
N LEU A 18 3.74 21.22 -14.79
CA LEU A 18 2.53 20.39 -14.87
C LEU A 18 2.31 19.74 -16.23
N THR A 19 2.95 20.26 -17.26
CA THR A 19 2.91 19.70 -18.63
C THR A 19 3.61 18.35 -18.75
N ILE A 20 4.62 18.07 -17.90
CA ILE A 20 5.34 16.78 -17.94
C ILE A 20 4.39 15.61 -17.62
N PRO A 21 3.66 15.59 -16.49
CA PRO A 21 2.77 14.48 -16.17
C PRO A 21 1.46 14.49 -16.97
N TYR A 22 0.91 15.67 -17.29
CA TYR A 22 -0.43 15.77 -17.88
C TYR A 22 -0.44 15.95 -19.40
N GLY A 23 0.70 16.32 -19.99
CA GLY A 23 0.81 16.63 -21.41
C GLY A 23 0.47 18.10 -21.73
N GLU A 24 1.01 18.60 -22.85
CA GLU A 24 0.85 20.00 -23.26
C GLU A 24 -0.59 20.37 -23.66
N SER A 25 -1.34 19.42 -24.19
CA SER A 25 -2.74 19.63 -24.64
C SER A 25 -3.78 19.38 -23.56
N ALA A 26 -3.38 19.01 -22.33
CA ALA A 26 -4.29 18.67 -21.26
C ALA A 26 -4.95 19.92 -20.63
N ASN A 27 -6.21 19.77 -20.23
CA ASN A 27 -6.85 20.75 -19.35
C ASN A 27 -6.27 20.59 -17.93
N ILE A 28 -5.17 21.31 -17.66
CA ILE A 28 -4.42 21.21 -16.40
C ILE A 28 -5.29 21.39 -15.15
N PRO A 29 -6.19 22.40 -15.03
CA PRO A 29 -7.07 22.52 -13.88
C PRO A 29 -7.93 21.28 -13.63
N LEU A 30 -8.51 20.70 -14.68
CA LEU A 30 -9.31 19.50 -14.58
C LEU A 30 -8.47 18.27 -14.19
N ALA A 31 -7.27 18.15 -14.76
CA ALA A 31 -6.33 17.08 -14.43
C ALA A 31 -5.90 17.14 -12.95
N LEU A 32 -5.59 18.34 -12.44
CA LEU A 32 -5.29 18.57 -11.02
C LEU A 32 -6.44 18.16 -10.09
N VAL A 33 -7.67 18.55 -10.45
CA VAL A 33 -8.86 18.16 -9.66
C VAL A 33 -9.03 16.65 -9.65
N LYS A 34 -8.90 15.99 -10.80
CA LYS A 34 -8.98 14.53 -10.90
C LYS A 34 -7.89 13.84 -10.06
N ASP A 35 -6.69 14.39 -10.06
CA ASP A 35 -5.55 13.85 -9.30
C ASP A 35 -5.76 14.00 -7.79
N VAL A 36 -6.28 15.15 -7.33
CA VAL A 36 -6.67 15.37 -5.92
C VAL A 36 -7.77 14.40 -5.48
N MET A 37 -8.74 14.14 -6.36
CA MET A 37 -9.84 13.20 -6.10
C MET A 37 -9.43 11.73 -6.22
N GLY A 38 -8.21 11.44 -6.71
CA GLY A 38 -7.73 10.07 -6.91
C GLY A 38 -8.43 9.35 -8.08
N VAL A 39 -8.92 10.09 -9.08
CA VAL A 39 -9.67 9.54 -10.24
C VAL A 39 -8.81 9.50 -11.50
N GLN A 40 -7.58 9.98 -11.44
CA GLN A 40 -6.65 10.05 -12.57
C GLN A 40 -5.97 8.69 -12.78
N GLU A 41 -6.20 8.02 -13.92
CA GLU A 41 -5.71 6.65 -14.13
C GLU A 41 -4.23 6.56 -14.53
N PHE A 42 -3.78 7.35 -15.53
CA PHE A 42 -2.45 7.13 -16.14
C PHE A 42 -1.52 8.35 -16.10
N HIS A 43 -2.03 9.54 -15.89
CA HIS A 43 -1.28 10.80 -15.99
C HIS A 43 -1.37 11.59 -14.67
N SER A 44 -1.01 10.94 -13.57
CA SER A 44 -0.95 11.57 -12.27
C SER A 44 0.37 12.30 -12.07
N TYR A 45 0.38 13.40 -11.33
CA TYR A 45 1.59 14.13 -10.96
C TYR A 45 2.59 13.25 -10.22
N ASN A 46 2.11 12.27 -9.46
CA ASN A 46 2.92 11.24 -8.85
C ASN A 46 2.41 9.86 -9.27
N ILE A 47 3.28 9.11 -9.97
CA ILE A 47 2.94 7.80 -10.52
C ILE A 47 2.45 6.79 -9.47
N THR A 48 2.81 6.94 -8.21
CA THR A 48 2.38 6.01 -7.15
C THR A 48 0.98 6.31 -6.61
N TRP A 49 0.36 7.41 -7.02
CA TRP A 49 -0.97 7.79 -6.52
C TRP A 49 -2.13 6.97 -7.10
N TRP A 50 -1.85 6.10 -8.09
CA TRP A 50 -2.83 5.09 -8.54
C TRP A 50 -3.37 4.24 -7.38
N PHE A 51 -2.56 4.05 -6.34
CA PHE A 51 -2.96 3.29 -5.16
C PHE A 51 -4.08 3.97 -4.35
N ASN A 52 -4.16 5.30 -4.36
CA ASN A 52 -5.26 6.02 -3.71
C ASN A 52 -6.60 5.72 -4.39
N GLN A 53 -6.60 5.73 -5.73
CA GLN A 53 -7.78 5.35 -6.52
C GLN A 53 -8.21 3.92 -6.20
N LEU A 54 -7.26 2.99 -6.20
CA LEU A 54 -7.52 1.60 -5.84
C LEU A 54 -8.15 1.47 -4.45
N ILE A 55 -7.60 2.13 -3.43
CA ILE A 55 -8.14 2.09 -2.06
C ILE A 55 -9.56 2.65 -2.00
N ILE A 56 -9.83 3.75 -2.68
CA ILE A 56 -11.19 4.35 -2.72
C ILE A 56 -12.18 3.34 -3.32
N ILE A 57 -11.84 2.71 -4.45
CA ILE A 57 -12.67 1.68 -5.08
C ILE A 57 -12.88 0.50 -4.13
N LEU A 58 -11.81 0.00 -3.50
CA LEU A 58 -11.90 -1.11 -2.56
C LEU A 58 -12.78 -0.78 -1.34
N TRP A 59 -12.75 0.44 -0.83
CA TRP A 59 -13.63 0.87 0.26
C TRP A 59 -15.10 0.91 -0.17
N LEU A 60 -15.37 1.37 -1.39
CA LEU A 60 -16.74 1.39 -1.92
C LEU A 60 -17.29 -0.02 -2.16
N VAL A 61 -16.44 -0.94 -2.59
CA VAL A 61 -16.84 -2.35 -2.85
C VAL A 61 -16.80 -3.20 -1.57
N PHE A 62 -16.07 -2.77 -0.53
CA PHE A 62 -15.91 -3.53 0.71
C PHE A 62 -17.24 -4.01 1.35
N PRO A 63 -18.27 -3.17 1.53
CA PRO A 63 -19.54 -3.62 2.14
C PRO A 63 -20.19 -4.77 1.37
N VAL A 64 -20.13 -4.71 0.04
CA VAL A 64 -20.68 -5.76 -0.84
C VAL A 64 -19.87 -7.05 -0.71
N LEU A 65 -18.54 -6.95 -0.80
CA LEU A 65 -17.65 -8.11 -0.62
C LEU A 65 -17.82 -8.74 0.77
N PHE A 66 -17.88 -7.92 1.80
CA PHE A 66 -18.07 -8.38 3.18
C PHE A 66 -19.40 -9.11 3.35
N TRP A 67 -20.49 -8.57 2.82
CA TRP A 67 -21.79 -9.22 2.81
C TRP A 67 -21.76 -10.56 2.05
N MET A 68 -21.15 -10.60 0.86
CA MET A 68 -21.02 -11.82 0.07
C MET A 68 -20.21 -12.90 0.80
N ILE A 69 -19.10 -12.54 1.43
CA ILE A 69 -18.24 -13.48 2.17
C ILE A 69 -18.93 -14.01 3.43
N ASN A 70 -19.79 -13.21 4.07
CA ASN A 70 -20.61 -13.64 5.20
C ASN A 70 -21.75 -14.57 4.79
N ASN A 71 -22.17 -14.53 3.56
CA ASN A 71 -23.23 -15.41 3.06
C ASN A 71 -22.71 -16.85 2.90
N LYS A 72 -23.45 -17.82 3.45
CA LYS A 72 -23.10 -19.25 3.47
C LYS A 72 -22.79 -19.84 2.08
N TYR A 73 -23.47 -19.38 1.06
CA TYR A 73 -23.35 -19.90 -0.30
C TYR A 73 -22.37 -19.07 -1.14
N LEU A 74 -22.47 -17.76 -1.07
CA LEU A 74 -21.69 -16.84 -1.89
C LEU A 74 -20.20 -16.86 -1.53
N ARG A 75 -19.85 -17.13 -0.28
CA ARG A 75 -18.44 -17.19 0.17
C ARG A 75 -17.56 -18.13 -0.67
N TRP A 76 -18.12 -19.26 -1.13
CA TRP A 76 -17.36 -20.25 -1.91
C TRP A 76 -17.16 -19.82 -3.36
N ILE A 77 -17.96 -18.86 -3.83
CA ILE A 77 -17.88 -18.32 -5.19
C ILE A 77 -17.01 -17.09 -5.26
N VAL A 78 -17.02 -16.25 -4.21
CA VAL A 78 -16.30 -14.97 -4.19
C VAL A 78 -14.81 -15.15 -4.42
N LEU A 79 -14.16 -16.12 -3.76
CA LEU A 79 -12.72 -16.31 -3.89
C LEU A 79 -12.31 -16.76 -5.30
N PRO A 80 -12.87 -17.81 -5.90
CA PRO A 80 -12.55 -18.18 -7.28
C PRO A 80 -12.87 -17.08 -8.29
N VAL A 81 -13.99 -16.40 -8.13
CA VAL A 81 -14.37 -15.28 -9.02
C VAL A 81 -13.38 -14.12 -8.87
N SER A 82 -12.96 -13.82 -7.64
CA SER A 82 -11.94 -12.79 -7.38
C SER A 82 -10.60 -13.14 -8.02
N MET A 83 -10.21 -14.40 -8.02
CA MET A 83 -8.98 -14.87 -8.69
C MET A 83 -9.03 -14.69 -10.21
N ILE A 84 -10.22 -14.72 -10.81
CA ILE A 84 -10.40 -14.54 -12.26
C ILE A 84 -10.49 -13.06 -12.62
N ILE A 85 -11.24 -12.28 -11.84
CA ILE A 85 -11.53 -10.87 -12.13
C ILE A 85 -10.41 -9.95 -11.67
N PHE A 86 -9.92 -10.17 -10.45
CA PHE A 86 -8.90 -9.34 -9.82
C PHE A 86 -7.52 -9.92 -10.06
N ARG A 87 -6.58 -9.08 -10.47
CA ARG A 87 -5.27 -9.59 -10.90
C ARG A 87 -4.24 -9.62 -9.79
N THR A 88 -4.13 -8.56 -8.97
CA THR A 88 -3.03 -8.44 -8.00
C THR A 88 -3.48 -7.90 -6.64
N HIS A 89 -3.64 -6.59 -6.55
CA HIS A 89 -3.84 -5.89 -5.27
C HIS A 89 -5.24 -6.12 -4.70
N GLU A 90 -6.24 -6.20 -5.56
CA GLU A 90 -7.64 -6.46 -5.20
C GLU A 90 -7.79 -7.86 -4.60
N LEU A 91 -7.06 -8.84 -5.15
CA LEU A 91 -7.07 -10.21 -4.62
C LEU A 91 -6.49 -10.26 -3.20
N ALA A 92 -5.39 -9.51 -2.93
CA ALA A 92 -4.83 -9.40 -1.59
C ALA A 92 -5.84 -8.83 -0.58
N PHE A 93 -6.65 -7.85 -1.01
CA PHE A 93 -7.71 -7.27 -0.20
C PHE A 93 -8.81 -8.28 0.12
N VAL A 94 -9.30 -9.04 -0.88
CA VAL A 94 -10.29 -10.11 -0.68
C VAL A 94 -9.76 -11.18 0.27
N LEU A 95 -8.51 -11.64 0.10
CA LEU A 95 -7.84 -12.56 1.03
C LEU A 95 -7.80 -12.00 2.44
N GLY A 96 -7.52 -10.71 2.61
CA GLY A 96 -7.55 -10.02 3.90
C GLY A 96 -8.91 -10.10 4.59
N ILE A 97 -10.01 -9.90 3.83
CA ILE A 97 -11.38 -10.04 4.36
C ILE A 97 -11.64 -11.48 4.84
N TYR A 98 -11.26 -12.49 4.03
CA TYR A 98 -11.41 -13.90 4.44
C TYR A 98 -10.66 -14.21 5.72
N LEU A 99 -9.42 -13.73 5.83
CA LEU A 99 -8.61 -13.94 7.02
C LEU A 99 -9.22 -13.31 8.26
N ALA A 100 -9.68 -12.06 8.15
CA ALA A 100 -10.35 -11.39 9.27
C ALA A 100 -11.61 -12.15 9.69
N GLN A 101 -12.41 -12.63 8.74
CA GLN A 101 -13.64 -13.36 9.00
C GLN A 101 -13.41 -14.74 9.62
N TYR A 102 -12.35 -15.43 9.20
CA TYR A 102 -12.02 -16.79 9.65
C TYR A 102 -10.86 -16.83 10.66
N GLN A 103 -10.54 -15.70 11.29
CA GLN A 103 -9.45 -15.59 12.25
C GLN A 103 -9.53 -16.66 13.37
N GLY A 104 -10.72 -16.93 13.91
CA GLY A 104 -10.91 -17.95 14.94
C GLY A 104 -10.54 -19.36 14.49
N VAL A 105 -10.86 -19.74 13.25
CA VAL A 105 -10.50 -21.03 12.67
C VAL A 105 -8.99 -21.12 12.45
N ILE A 106 -8.41 -20.04 11.92
CA ILE A 106 -6.97 -19.93 11.68
C ILE A 106 -6.19 -20.03 12.99
N ASP A 107 -6.65 -19.36 14.05
CA ASP A 107 -6.03 -19.43 15.38
C ASP A 107 -6.05 -20.86 15.96
N VAL A 108 -7.14 -21.61 15.73
CA VAL A 108 -7.21 -23.03 16.14
C VAL A 108 -6.19 -23.88 15.38
N ILE A 109 -6.05 -23.67 14.08
CA ILE A 109 -5.07 -24.40 13.24
C ILE A 109 -3.65 -24.05 13.69
N ILE A 110 -3.36 -22.77 13.86
CA ILE A 110 -2.03 -22.29 14.27
C ILE A 110 -1.64 -22.83 15.66
N ARG A 111 -2.60 -22.90 16.60
CA ARG A 111 -2.34 -23.45 17.95
C ARG A 111 -1.99 -24.93 17.94
N LYS A 112 -2.51 -25.70 16.97
CA LYS A 112 -2.20 -27.12 16.81
C LYS A 112 -0.83 -27.37 16.18
N MET A 113 -0.27 -26.40 15.48
CA MET A 113 1.04 -26.51 14.84
C MET A 113 2.15 -26.04 15.77
N SER A 114 3.31 -26.70 15.71
CA SER A 114 4.49 -26.17 16.38
C SER A 114 4.91 -24.86 15.72
N LYS A 115 5.35 -23.88 16.51
CA LYS A 115 5.81 -22.57 15.99
C LYS A 115 6.93 -22.71 14.96
N ARG A 116 7.83 -23.71 15.13
CA ARG A 116 8.90 -24.01 14.19
C ARG A 116 8.34 -24.60 12.88
N GLY A 117 7.42 -25.57 13.00
CA GLY A 117 6.77 -26.18 11.84
C GLY A 117 5.98 -25.17 11.01
N LEU A 118 5.25 -24.28 11.67
CA LEU A 118 4.54 -23.19 10.99
C LEU A 118 5.49 -22.26 10.24
N LEU A 119 6.58 -21.83 10.89
CA LEU A 119 7.57 -20.96 10.23
C LEU A 119 8.23 -21.65 9.04
N VAL A 120 8.61 -22.92 9.18
CA VAL A 120 9.19 -23.71 8.07
C VAL A 120 8.18 -23.83 6.93
N LEU A 121 6.93 -24.15 7.20
CA LEU A 121 5.87 -24.25 6.20
C LEU A 121 5.71 -22.93 5.43
N LEU A 122 5.57 -21.81 6.15
CA LEU A 122 5.42 -20.49 5.54
C LEU A 122 6.66 -20.12 4.70
N THR A 123 7.86 -20.43 5.18
CA THR A 123 9.11 -20.17 4.45
C THR A 123 9.17 -20.98 3.16
N VAL A 124 8.85 -22.28 3.21
CA VAL A 124 8.82 -23.15 2.03
C VAL A 124 7.80 -22.65 1.00
N MET A 125 6.59 -22.28 1.45
CA MET A 125 5.56 -21.73 0.58
C MET A 125 6.02 -20.39 -0.04
N PHE A 126 6.60 -19.51 0.76
CA PHE A 126 7.11 -18.20 0.31
C PHE A 126 8.20 -18.39 -0.76
N VAL A 127 9.22 -19.21 -0.47
CA VAL A 127 10.31 -19.51 -1.43
C VAL A 127 9.75 -20.17 -2.69
N GLY A 128 8.84 -21.14 -2.56
CA GLY A 128 8.20 -21.79 -3.70
C GLY A 128 7.46 -20.82 -4.61
N LEU A 129 6.73 -19.86 -4.03
CA LEU A 129 6.04 -18.81 -4.80
C LEU A 129 7.01 -17.83 -5.45
N CYS A 130 8.11 -17.46 -4.77
CA CYS A 130 9.15 -16.60 -5.35
C CYS A 130 9.83 -17.30 -6.53
N VAL A 131 10.17 -18.56 -6.38
CA VAL A 131 10.76 -19.37 -7.47
C VAL A 131 9.77 -19.50 -8.63
N ASN A 132 8.49 -19.78 -8.35
CA ASN A 132 7.46 -19.83 -9.38
C ASN A 132 7.33 -18.50 -10.12
N ARG A 133 7.38 -17.38 -9.41
CA ARG A 133 7.32 -16.03 -10.00
C ARG A 133 8.51 -15.79 -10.95
N GLU A 134 9.71 -16.13 -10.55
CA GLU A 134 10.92 -15.92 -11.35
C GLU A 134 11.03 -16.94 -12.50
N CYS A 135 10.69 -18.23 -12.26
CA CYS A 135 10.72 -19.29 -13.27
C CYS A 135 9.55 -19.20 -14.26
N ALA A 136 8.47 -18.49 -13.94
CA ALA A 136 7.35 -18.24 -14.85
C ALA A 136 7.74 -17.30 -16.03
N MET A 137 8.99 -17.34 -16.46
CA MET A 137 9.46 -16.73 -17.71
C MET A 137 8.66 -17.23 -18.94
N VAL A 138 7.95 -18.35 -18.82
CA VAL A 138 7.09 -18.93 -19.86
C VAL A 138 5.71 -18.29 -19.95
N GLY A 139 5.30 -17.48 -18.94
CA GLY A 139 4.03 -16.74 -18.99
C GLY A 139 4.04 -15.61 -17.97
N ARG A 140 4.37 -14.39 -18.40
CA ARG A 140 4.35 -13.18 -17.55
C ARG A 140 3.08 -13.04 -16.69
N MET A 141 1.96 -13.62 -17.16
CA MET A 141 0.68 -13.58 -16.44
C MET A 141 0.69 -14.44 -15.17
N ALA A 142 1.30 -15.62 -15.16
CA ALA A 142 1.30 -16.51 -14.01
C ALA A 142 2.11 -15.94 -12.82
N GLY A 143 3.20 -15.20 -13.10
CA GLY A 143 4.01 -14.55 -12.06
C GLY A 143 3.24 -13.46 -11.30
N ILE A 144 2.44 -12.67 -12.00
CA ILE A 144 1.65 -11.57 -11.40
C ILE A 144 0.62 -12.11 -10.40
N TYR A 145 0.04 -13.27 -10.63
CA TYR A 145 -0.92 -13.89 -9.71
C TYR A 145 -0.27 -14.42 -8.42
N ALA A 146 1.04 -14.63 -8.38
CA ALA A 146 1.75 -15.05 -7.18
C ALA A 146 1.98 -13.90 -6.18
N ASP A 147 2.07 -12.64 -6.64
CA ASP A 147 2.41 -11.49 -5.83
C ASP A 147 1.52 -11.28 -4.58
N PRO A 148 0.16 -11.40 -4.65
CA PRO A 148 -0.69 -11.27 -3.46
C PRO A 148 -0.41 -12.34 -2.40
N TYR A 149 -0.12 -13.57 -2.83
CA TYR A 149 0.18 -14.67 -1.90
C TYR A 149 1.56 -14.52 -1.28
N ILE A 150 2.55 -14.07 -2.06
CA ILE A 150 3.90 -13.76 -1.57
C ILE A 150 3.83 -12.66 -0.51
N ALA A 151 3.14 -11.57 -0.79
CA ALA A 151 2.97 -10.47 0.15
C ALA A 151 2.25 -10.91 1.43
N PHE A 152 1.22 -11.75 1.29
CA PHE A 152 0.48 -12.31 2.41
C PHE A 152 1.34 -13.22 3.29
N LEU A 153 2.06 -14.17 2.69
CA LEU A 153 2.95 -15.08 3.43
C LEU A 153 4.07 -14.31 4.13
N LEU A 154 4.65 -13.32 3.47
CA LEU A 154 5.65 -12.43 4.06
C LEU A 154 5.08 -11.69 5.28
N ALA A 155 3.88 -11.13 5.16
CA ALA A 155 3.21 -10.46 6.28
C ALA A 155 2.98 -11.40 7.47
N CYS A 156 2.54 -12.64 7.21
CA CYS A 156 2.37 -13.66 8.26
C CYS A 156 3.71 -14.02 8.93
N MET A 157 4.77 -14.22 8.15
CA MET A 157 6.12 -14.52 8.67
C MET A 157 6.63 -13.39 9.54
N VAL A 158 6.55 -12.15 9.06
CA VAL A 158 6.95 -10.95 9.80
C VAL A 158 6.14 -10.81 11.09
N ALA A 159 4.83 -11.02 11.05
CA ALA A 159 3.98 -10.96 12.25
C ALA A 159 4.38 -12.00 13.31
N ILE A 160 4.73 -13.23 12.90
CA ILE A 160 5.20 -14.28 13.81
C ILE A 160 6.56 -13.90 14.41
N MET A 161 7.47 -13.37 13.58
CA MET A 161 8.81 -12.96 14.03
C MET A 161 8.73 -11.79 15.01
N ILE A 162 7.93 -10.76 14.73
CA ILE A 162 7.77 -9.58 15.58
C ILE A 162 7.17 -9.97 16.94
N LYS A 163 6.20 -10.88 17.00
CA LYS A 163 5.66 -11.38 18.28
C LYS A 163 6.75 -11.99 19.19
N LYS A 164 7.83 -12.49 18.61
CA LYS A 164 8.98 -13.04 19.33
C LYS A 164 9.98 -11.95 19.74
N MET A 165 10.02 -10.83 19.04
CA MET A 165 10.96 -9.73 19.20
C MET A 165 10.23 -8.49 19.75
N HIS A 166 9.80 -8.54 21.02
CA HIS A 166 8.97 -7.49 21.64
C HIS A 166 9.54 -6.08 21.51
N TYR A 167 10.86 -5.93 21.47
CA TYR A 167 11.53 -4.65 21.30
C TYR A 167 11.31 -4.01 19.93
N LEU A 168 10.94 -4.79 18.91
CA LEU A 168 10.62 -4.28 17.57
C LEU A 168 9.16 -3.79 17.45
N MET A 169 8.27 -4.22 18.34
CA MET A 169 6.85 -3.85 18.28
C MET A 169 6.62 -2.34 18.25
N PRO A 170 7.21 -1.53 19.16
CA PRO A 170 7.00 -0.08 19.14
C PRO A 170 7.58 0.56 17.87
N LEU A 171 8.72 0.08 17.37
CA LEU A 171 9.29 0.56 16.11
C LEU A 171 8.36 0.28 14.92
N MET A 172 7.85 -0.95 14.82
CA MET A 172 6.92 -1.33 13.73
C MET A 172 5.60 -0.57 13.83
N ALA A 173 5.08 -0.37 15.04
CA ALA A 173 3.88 0.45 15.26
C ALA A 173 4.11 1.91 14.85
N TYR A 174 5.27 2.47 15.18
CA TYR A 174 5.64 3.82 14.78
C TYR A 174 5.76 3.95 13.25
N LEU A 175 6.48 3.04 12.60
CA LEU A 175 6.58 3.00 11.14
C LEU A 175 5.21 2.80 10.48
N GLY A 176 4.37 1.91 11.04
CA GLY A 176 3.01 1.70 10.57
C GLY A 176 2.15 2.95 10.61
N LYS A 177 2.26 3.75 11.68
CA LYS A 177 1.55 5.04 11.80
C LYS A 177 1.93 6.02 10.68
N HIS A 178 3.17 5.99 10.23
CA HIS A 178 3.71 6.89 9.21
C HIS A 178 3.64 6.31 7.79
N SER A 179 3.35 5.01 7.64
CA SER A 179 3.49 4.26 6.39
C SER A 179 2.74 4.87 5.21
N MET A 180 1.52 5.36 5.41
CA MET A 180 0.73 5.99 4.33
C MET A 180 1.37 7.28 3.83
N ASN A 181 1.82 8.16 4.72
CA ASN A 181 2.52 9.38 4.31
C ASN A 181 3.84 9.04 3.61
N MET A 182 4.60 8.08 4.14
CA MET A 182 5.85 7.62 3.54
C MET A 182 5.60 7.09 2.13
N TYR A 183 4.57 6.26 1.95
CA TYR A 183 4.16 5.74 0.65
C TYR A 183 3.81 6.87 -0.33
N MET A 184 3.10 7.88 0.11
CA MET A 184 2.66 9.00 -0.73
C MET A 184 3.81 9.91 -1.17
N VAL A 185 4.92 9.97 -0.41
CA VAL A 185 6.01 10.91 -0.66
C VAL A 185 7.30 10.27 -1.19
N HIS A 186 7.50 8.95 -1.03
CA HIS A 186 8.76 8.30 -1.37
C HIS A 186 9.19 8.52 -2.82
N THR A 187 8.23 8.52 -3.77
CA THR A 187 8.51 8.74 -5.19
C THR A 187 9.01 10.15 -5.47
N PHE A 188 8.51 11.16 -4.75
CA PHE A 188 9.06 12.51 -4.85
C PHE A 188 10.52 12.54 -4.44
N ILE A 189 10.88 11.77 -3.42
CA ILE A 189 12.25 11.73 -2.90
C ILE A 189 13.17 11.00 -3.87
N PHE A 190 12.87 9.74 -4.23
CA PHE A 190 13.83 8.93 -4.99
C PHE A 190 13.78 9.16 -6.50
N ALA A 191 12.64 9.56 -7.07
CA ALA A 191 12.50 9.66 -8.53
C ALA A 191 12.51 11.11 -9.03
N TYR A 192 11.95 12.06 -8.25
CA TYR A 192 11.70 13.39 -8.80
C TYR A 192 12.62 14.48 -8.23
N PHE A 193 12.85 14.52 -6.91
CA PHE A 193 13.53 15.64 -6.30
C PHE A 193 14.98 15.34 -5.90
N PHE A 194 15.23 14.17 -5.38
CA PHE A 194 16.53 13.80 -4.80
C PHE A 194 17.12 12.53 -5.41
N HIS A 195 16.82 12.27 -6.68
CA HIS A 195 17.28 11.07 -7.39
C HIS A 195 18.80 10.86 -7.22
N ASN A 196 19.61 11.86 -7.61
CA ASN A 196 21.07 11.77 -7.57
C ASN A 196 21.60 11.54 -6.14
N PHE A 197 20.98 12.19 -5.14
CA PHE A 197 21.36 12.01 -3.74
C PHE A 197 21.06 10.58 -3.26
N ILE A 198 19.88 10.04 -3.50
CA ILE A 198 19.49 8.70 -3.05
C ILE A 198 20.36 7.64 -3.73
N TYR A 199 20.63 7.76 -5.02
CA TYR A 199 21.42 6.77 -5.76
C TYR A 199 22.93 6.96 -5.63
N SER A 200 23.41 8.05 -5.04
CA SER A 200 24.85 8.24 -4.74
C SER A 200 25.38 7.21 -3.74
N PHE A 201 24.52 6.60 -2.94
CA PHE A 201 24.88 5.56 -1.96
C PHE A 201 25.33 4.23 -2.59
N GLN A 202 25.09 4.00 -3.89
CA GLN A 202 25.55 2.86 -4.71
C GLN A 202 25.05 1.47 -4.24
N TYR A 203 25.06 1.18 -2.94
CA TYR A 203 24.65 -0.11 -2.39
C TYR A 203 23.14 -0.13 -2.06
N PRO A 204 22.40 -1.19 -2.48
CA PRO A 204 20.95 -1.27 -2.29
C PRO A 204 20.48 -1.06 -0.86
N ILE A 205 21.22 -1.58 0.12
CA ILE A 205 20.85 -1.44 1.53
C ILE A 205 20.94 0.02 2.01
N PHE A 206 21.95 0.77 1.59
CA PHE A 206 22.07 2.18 1.95
C PHE A 206 21.06 3.06 1.21
N ILE A 207 20.79 2.75 -0.07
CA ILE A 207 19.70 3.38 -0.83
C ILE A 207 18.35 3.18 -0.10
N PHE A 208 18.06 1.94 0.31
CA PHE A 208 16.83 1.61 1.05
C PHE A 208 16.75 2.38 2.37
N LEU A 209 17.85 2.39 3.17
CA LEU A 209 17.87 3.10 4.44
C LEU A 209 17.75 4.61 4.27
N ALA A 210 18.45 5.20 3.29
CA ALA A 210 18.34 6.62 2.97
C ALA A 210 16.91 7.00 2.58
N LEU A 211 16.25 6.18 1.74
CA LEU A 211 14.88 6.40 1.33
C LEU A 211 13.90 6.22 2.50
N LEU A 212 14.09 5.19 3.33
CA LEU A 212 13.27 4.94 4.51
C LEU A 212 13.34 6.11 5.50
N LEU A 213 14.55 6.55 5.84
CA LEU A 213 14.76 7.62 6.81
C LEU A 213 14.28 8.98 6.30
N SER A 214 14.55 9.30 5.03
CA SER A 214 14.10 10.56 4.43
C SER A 214 12.57 10.61 4.30
N SER A 215 11.93 9.55 3.84
CA SER A 215 10.46 9.49 3.76
C SER A 215 9.80 9.50 5.14
N LEU A 216 10.41 8.87 6.15
CA LEU A 216 9.95 8.95 7.53
C LEU A 216 10.08 10.39 8.07
N GLY A 217 11.23 11.05 7.84
CA GLY A 217 11.44 12.44 8.25
C GLY A 217 10.38 13.38 7.65
N VAL A 218 10.12 13.25 6.34
CA VAL A 218 9.06 14.02 5.67
C VAL A 218 7.68 13.69 6.25
N SER A 219 7.40 12.41 6.53
CA SER A 219 6.14 11.99 7.16
C SER A 219 5.92 12.62 8.53
N VAL A 220 6.96 12.68 9.36
CA VAL A 220 6.90 13.33 10.68
C VAL A 220 6.59 14.83 10.54
N VAL A 221 7.26 15.52 9.61
CA VAL A 221 7.00 16.94 9.34
C VAL A 221 5.55 17.15 8.90
N LEU A 222 5.04 16.29 8.00
CA LEU A 222 3.65 16.34 7.57
C LEU A 222 2.66 16.14 8.72
N GLU A 223 2.93 15.24 9.67
CA GLU A 223 2.06 15.03 10.84
C GLU A 223 2.08 16.25 11.78
N ILE A 224 3.24 16.88 11.98
CA ILE A 224 3.34 18.14 12.74
C ILE A 224 2.51 19.23 12.06
N LEU A 225 2.62 19.38 10.74
CA LEU A 225 1.84 20.36 9.97
C LEU A 225 0.33 20.09 10.05
N LYS A 226 -0.11 18.84 9.90
CA LYS A 226 -1.53 18.46 10.04
C LYS A 226 -2.06 18.83 11.43
N THR A 227 -1.27 18.59 12.47
CA THR A 227 -1.64 18.92 13.85
C THR A 227 -1.74 20.43 14.06
N LYS A 228 -0.73 21.20 13.61
CA LYS A 228 -0.71 22.67 13.71
C LYS A 228 -1.87 23.32 12.93
N LEU A 229 -2.19 22.81 11.75
CA LEU A 229 -3.29 23.28 10.92
C LEU A 229 -4.66 22.78 11.40
N LYS A 230 -4.74 22.07 12.52
CA LYS A 230 -5.99 21.49 13.07
C LYS A 230 -6.74 20.64 12.03
N PHE A 231 -5.99 20.00 11.12
CA PHE A 231 -6.56 19.19 10.03
C PHE A 231 -7.50 18.10 10.56
N TYR A 232 -7.11 17.41 11.61
CA TYR A 232 -7.92 16.36 12.23
C TYR A 232 -9.23 16.88 12.82
N VAL A 233 -9.23 18.10 13.35
CA VAL A 233 -10.45 18.78 13.86
C VAL A 233 -11.40 19.12 12.70
N LEU A 234 -10.85 19.57 11.58
CA LEU A 234 -11.64 19.83 10.37
C LEU A 234 -12.29 18.55 9.85
N VAL A 235 -11.50 17.49 9.71
CA VAL A 235 -11.98 16.18 9.23
C VAL A 235 -13.08 15.65 10.16
N SER A 236 -12.88 15.65 11.48
CA SER A 236 -13.89 15.18 12.43
C SER A 236 -15.21 15.96 12.36
N ARG A 237 -15.14 17.29 12.16
CA ARG A 237 -16.35 18.12 11.97
C ARG A 237 -17.12 17.75 10.70
N ILE A 238 -16.41 17.48 9.60
CA ILE A 238 -17.03 17.06 8.34
C ILE A 238 -17.68 15.69 8.51
N THR A 239 -16.97 14.73 9.10
CA THR A 239 -17.47 13.37 9.33
C THR A 239 -18.72 13.39 10.22
N ASN A 240 -18.72 14.15 11.31
CA ASN A 240 -19.87 14.25 12.20
C ASN A 240 -21.10 14.89 11.53
N LYS A 241 -20.88 15.82 10.59
CA LYS A 241 -21.99 16.40 9.80
C LYS A 241 -22.58 15.44 8.76
N LEU A 242 -21.77 14.49 8.27
CA LEU A 242 -22.24 13.49 7.30
C LEU A 242 -22.93 12.29 7.97
N SER A 243 -22.69 12.10 9.27
CA SER A 243 -23.29 11.02 10.06
C SER A 243 -24.55 11.45 10.85
N ALA A 244 -24.88 12.73 10.84
CA ALA A 244 -26.09 13.29 11.42
C ALA A 244 -27.21 13.44 10.38
#